data_eff1b58edc6c9003bcd599d792e8d1ed
#
_entry.id   eff1b58edc6c9003bcd599d792e8d1ed
#
_cell.length_a   1.000
_cell.length_b   1.000
_cell.length_c   1.000
_cell.angle_alpha   90.00
_cell.angle_beta   90.00
_cell.angle_gamma   90.00
#
_symmetry.space_group_name_H-M   'P 1'
#
loop_
_entity.id
_entity.type
_entity.pdbx_description
1 polymer ?
#
loop_
_entity_poly.entity_id
_entity_poly.type
_entity_poly.pdbx_seq_one_letter_code
_entity_poly.pdbx_strand_id
1 'polypeptide(L)'
;MSWGDIRAGRYGGSIEVPGMKHVALPIALAGFVMSVPAGAEEAQSFSKDQIATGAELYAVNCSPCHGARMQEPGAAFNLRKFPPDQRERFVNSVTRGKNQMPPWGDFFKPDQLDMLWAYISAGEKN
;
A
#
# COMPACT_ATOMS: atom_id res chain seq x y z
N MET A 1 -11.46 44.41 -14.61
CA MET A 1 -10.58 44.46 -13.43
C MET A 1 -9.23 43.92 -13.86
N SER A 2 -8.24 44.81 -13.89
CA SER A 2 -6.90 44.60 -14.47
C SER A 2 -5.99 43.84 -13.51
N TRP A 3 -5.31 42.80 -14.00
CA TRP A 3 -4.25 42.11 -13.27
C TRP A 3 -2.93 42.86 -13.53
N GLY A 4 -2.45 43.54 -12.49
CA GLY A 4 -1.21 44.29 -12.53
C GLY A 4 0.02 43.44 -12.35
N ASP A 5 1.04 43.81 -13.12
CA ASP A 5 2.45 43.42 -13.11
C ASP A 5 3.07 43.06 -11.78
N ILE A 6 3.65 41.86 -11.70
CA ILE A 6 4.67 41.50 -10.69
C ILE A 6 6.03 41.57 -11.36
N ARG A 7 6.75 42.66 -11.12
CA ARG A 7 8.13 42.90 -11.58
C ARG A 7 9.09 41.89 -10.97
N ALA A 8 9.83 41.16 -11.82
CA ALA A 8 10.98 40.38 -11.47
C ALA A 8 12.09 41.21 -10.83
N GLY A 9 12.34 41.04 -9.57
CA GLY A 9 13.49 41.58 -8.85
C GLY A 9 14.77 40.86 -9.24
N ARG A 10 15.66 41.60 -9.92
CA ARG A 10 16.99 41.16 -10.37
C ARG A 10 17.96 41.21 -9.17
N TYR A 11 18.25 40.10 -8.53
CA TYR A 11 19.37 40.00 -7.58
C TYR A 11 20.64 39.56 -8.30
N GLY A 12 21.37 40.55 -8.78
CA GLY A 12 22.76 40.41 -9.18
C GLY A 12 23.64 40.78 -8.00
N GLY A 13 24.16 39.80 -7.29
CA GLY A 13 25.18 39.96 -6.26
C GLY A 13 26.31 38.99 -6.54
N SER A 14 27.35 39.43 -7.24
CA SER A 14 28.62 38.68 -7.39
C SER A 14 29.36 38.77 -6.06
N ILE A 15 29.51 37.63 -5.40
CA ILE A 15 30.38 37.52 -4.21
C ILE A 15 31.75 37.11 -4.73
N GLU A 16 32.67 38.09 -4.86
CA GLU A 16 34.09 37.84 -5.08
C GLU A 16 34.71 37.33 -3.77
N VAL A 17 35.22 36.10 -3.81
CA VAL A 17 35.99 35.51 -2.70
C VAL A 17 37.48 35.70 -2.98
N PRO A 18 38.22 36.55 -2.23
CA PRO A 18 39.63 36.75 -2.46
C PRO A 18 40.45 35.58 -1.89
N GLY A 19 41.23 34.96 -2.75
CA GLY A 19 42.50 34.32 -2.37
C GLY A 19 42.46 32.95 -1.75
N MET A 20 42.03 31.93 -2.48
CA MET A 20 42.29 30.55 -2.08
C MET A 20 43.42 29.98 -2.95
N LYS A 21 44.64 29.85 -2.35
CA LYS A 21 45.76 29.17 -2.95
C LYS A 21 45.39 27.70 -3.17
N HIS A 22 45.55 27.27 -4.41
CA HIS A 22 45.28 25.89 -4.84
C HIS A 22 46.23 24.92 -4.14
N VAL A 23 45.78 24.29 -3.06
CA VAL A 23 46.41 23.09 -2.52
C VAL A 23 45.81 21.91 -3.28
N ALA A 24 46.61 21.34 -4.20
CA ALA A 24 46.23 20.13 -4.92
C ALA A 24 46.28 18.95 -3.93
N LEU A 25 45.12 18.57 -3.43
CA LEU A 25 44.97 17.36 -2.64
C LEU A 25 44.55 16.23 -3.61
N PRO A 26 45.25 15.09 -3.64
CA PRO A 26 44.83 13.97 -4.46
C PRO A 26 43.51 13.39 -3.92
N ILE A 27 42.44 13.56 -4.66
CA ILE A 27 41.15 12.92 -4.34
C ILE A 27 41.30 11.44 -4.71
N ALA A 28 41.62 10.61 -3.72
CA ALA A 28 41.44 9.17 -3.82
C ALA A 28 39.91 8.91 -3.93
N LEU A 29 39.46 8.58 -5.14
CA LEU A 29 38.09 8.08 -5.35
C LEU A 29 37.97 6.71 -4.68
N ALA A 30 37.67 6.70 -3.37
CA ALA A 30 37.15 5.53 -2.72
C ALA A 30 35.70 5.37 -3.20
N GLY A 31 35.45 4.46 -4.13
CA GLY A 31 34.11 4.10 -4.60
C GLY A 31 33.31 3.52 -3.44
N PHE A 32 32.51 4.37 -2.81
CA PHE A 32 31.51 3.93 -1.82
C PHE A 32 30.37 3.27 -2.58
N VAL A 33 30.45 1.95 -2.75
CA VAL A 33 29.33 1.16 -3.26
C VAL A 33 28.26 1.17 -2.17
N MET A 34 27.26 2.05 -2.31
CA MET A 34 26.04 1.98 -1.51
C MET A 34 25.30 0.70 -1.91
N SER A 35 25.49 -0.35 -1.11
CA SER A 35 24.59 -1.51 -1.14
C SER A 35 23.23 -1.04 -0.67
N VAL A 36 22.31 -0.83 -1.60
CA VAL A 36 20.88 -0.64 -1.28
C VAL A 36 20.43 -1.99 -0.72
N PRO A 37 19.99 -2.08 0.54
CA PRO A 37 19.36 -3.31 1.02
C PRO A 37 18.15 -3.56 0.13
N ALA A 38 18.10 -4.71 -0.53
CA ALA A 38 16.89 -5.20 -1.16
C ALA A 38 15.85 -5.23 -0.05
N GLY A 39 14.81 -4.39 -0.18
CA GLY A 39 13.73 -4.34 0.80
C GLY A 39 13.18 -5.75 0.95
N ALA A 40 13.41 -6.36 2.09
CA ALA A 40 12.68 -7.54 2.48
C ALA A 40 11.22 -7.09 2.52
N GLU A 41 10.40 -7.65 1.65
CA GLU A 41 8.95 -7.51 1.65
C GLU A 41 8.49 -8.02 3.01
N GLU A 42 8.20 -7.08 3.91
CA GLU A 42 7.73 -7.43 5.25
C GLU A 42 6.41 -8.19 5.08
N ALA A 43 6.43 -9.47 5.39
CA ALA A 43 5.22 -10.27 5.43
C ALA A 43 4.22 -9.58 6.35
N GLN A 44 3.08 -9.14 5.81
CA GLN A 44 2.05 -8.45 6.57
C GLN A 44 1.63 -9.34 7.74
N SER A 45 2.00 -8.92 8.96
CA SER A 45 1.57 -9.59 10.18
C SER A 45 0.30 -8.90 10.71
N PHE A 46 -0.74 -9.67 10.94
CA PHE A 46 -2.00 -9.20 11.52
C PHE A 46 -2.13 -9.67 12.96
N SER A 47 -2.71 -8.83 13.82
CA SER A 47 -3.03 -9.23 15.18
C SER A 47 -4.17 -10.28 15.19
N LYS A 48 -4.25 -11.05 16.27
CA LYS A 48 -5.34 -12.01 16.45
C LYS A 48 -6.71 -11.33 16.46
N ASP A 49 -6.78 -10.13 17.03
CA ASP A 49 -8.03 -9.35 17.10
C ASP A 49 -8.47 -8.86 15.72
N GLN A 50 -7.52 -8.42 14.89
CA GLN A 50 -7.84 -8.06 13.50
C GLN A 50 -8.40 -9.25 12.72
N ILE A 51 -7.78 -10.41 12.83
CA ILE A 51 -8.23 -11.62 12.17
C ILE A 51 -9.61 -12.06 12.71
N ALA A 52 -9.83 -12.00 14.02
CA ALA A 52 -11.11 -12.37 14.64
C ALA A 52 -12.24 -11.45 14.20
N THR A 53 -12.02 -10.14 14.25
CA THR A 53 -13.02 -9.16 13.77
C THR A 53 -13.30 -9.34 12.28
N GLY A 54 -12.27 -9.59 11.48
CA GLY A 54 -12.42 -9.90 10.06
C GLY A 54 -13.23 -11.18 9.82
N ALA A 55 -13.05 -12.20 10.66
CA ALA A 55 -13.82 -13.45 10.59
C ALA A 55 -15.31 -13.22 10.88
N GLU A 56 -15.64 -12.38 11.86
CA GLU A 56 -17.02 -12.01 12.17
C GLU A 56 -17.68 -11.26 11.01
N LEU A 57 -17.01 -10.25 10.47
CA LEU A 57 -17.48 -9.51 9.31
C LEU A 57 -17.69 -10.43 8.10
N TYR A 58 -16.76 -11.35 7.87
CA TYR A 58 -16.83 -12.34 6.81
C TYR A 58 -18.01 -13.29 6.98
N ALA A 59 -18.21 -13.82 8.19
CA ALA A 59 -19.26 -14.80 8.48
C ALA A 59 -20.65 -14.27 8.14
N VAL A 60 -20.89 -12.98 8.42
CA VAL A 60 -22.22 -12.36 8.18
C VAL A 60 -22.40 -11.96 6.71
N ASN A 61 -21.37 -11.40 6.07
CA ASN A 61 -21.55 -10.71 4.79
C ASN A 61 -21.03 -11.48 3.57
N CYS A 62 -20.03 -12.33 3.75
CA CYS A 62 -19.31 -12.98 2.66
C CYS A 62 -19.58 -14.49 2.57
N SER A 63 -19.76 -15.13 3.73
CA SER A 63 -19.91 -16.58 3.82
C SER A 63 -21.12 -17.15 3.06
N PRO A 64 -22.25 -16.44 2.91
CA PRO A 64 -23.37 -16.95 2.12
C PRO A 64 -23.02 -17.28 0.67
N CYS A 65 -22.03 -16.59 0.09
CA CYS A 65 -21.58 -16.83 -1.27
C CYS A 65 -20.21 -17.53 -1.34
N HIS A 66 -19.30 -17.25 -0.39
CA HIS A 66 -17.93 -17.74 -0.40
C HIS A 66 -17.69 -18.94 0.55
N GLY A 67 -18.77 -19.42 1.22
CA GLY A 67 -18.70 -20.52 2.17
C GLY A 67 -18.10 -20.14 3.53
N ALA A 68 -18.52 -20.83 4.58
CA ALA A 68 -18.12 -20.54 5.96
C ALA A 68 -16.59 -20.61 6.20
N ARG A 69 -15.86 -21.34 5.36
CA ARG A 69 -14.40 -21.52 5.44
C ARG A 69 -13.66 -20.93 4.24
N MET A 70 -14.19 -19.86 3.63
CA MET A 70 -13.60 -19.20 2.45
C MET A 70 -13.45 -20.13 1.22
N GLN A 71 -14.09 -21.26 1.24
CA GLN A 71 -14.03 -22.25 0.17
C GLN A 71 -15.44 -22.74 -0.14
N GLU A 72 -16.03 -22.17 -1.18
CA GLU A 72 -17.30 -22.62 -1.72
C GLU A 72 -17.04 -23.56 -2.90
N PRO A 73 -17.66 -24.74 -2.97
CA PRO A 73 -17.53 -25.63 -4.11
C PRO A 73 -18.28 -25.16 -5.37
N GLY A 74 -19.03 -24.04 -5.26
CA GLY A 74 -19.82 -23.48 -6.34
C GLY A 74 -19.08 -22.49 -7.25
N ALA A 75 -19.81 -21.49 -7.78
CA ALA A 75 -19.29 -20.52 -8.74
C ALA A 75 -18.43 -19.41 -8.10
N ALA A 76 -18.46 -19.23 -6.79
CA ALA A 76 -17.68 -18.21 -6.12
C ALA A 76 -16.19 -18.54 -6.12
N PHE A 77 -15.35 -17.51 -6.21
CA PHE A 77 -13.91 -17.67 -6.14
C PHE A 77 -13.49 -18.23 -4.76
N ASN A 78 -12.63 -19.24 -4.77
CA ASN A 78 -12.03 -19.80 -3.55
C ASN A 78 -11.05 -18.80 -2.93
N LEU A 79 -11.49 -18.11 -1.87
CA LEU A 79 -10.72 -17.04 -1.22
C LEU A 79 -9.47 -17.54 -0.49
N ARG A 80 -9.38 -18.83 -0.16
CA ARG A 80 -8.14 -19.45 0.39
C ARG A 80 -6.98 -19.39 -0.61
N LYS A 81 -7.27 -19.29 -1.90
CA LYS A 81 -6.29 -19.15 -2.98
C LYS A 81 -6.00 -17.68 -3.33
N PHE A 82 -6.56 -16.74 -2.58
CA PHE A 82 -6.30 -15.33 -2.85
C PHE A 82 -4.85 -15.00 -2.49
N PRO A 83 -4.08 -14.36 -3.41
CA PRO A 83 -2.68 -14.03 -3.16
C PRO A 83 -2.54 -13.00 -2.03
N PRO A 84 -1.67 -13.24 -1.04
CA PRO A 84 -1.53 -12.36 0.13
C PRO A 84 -0.86 -11.02 -0.15
N ASP A 85 -0.24 -10.85 -1.30
CA ASP A 85 0.39 -9.62 -1.80
C ASP A 85 -0.57 -8.71 -2.59
N GLN A 86 -1.83 -9.14 -2.82
CA GLN A 86 -2.78 -8.43 -3.68
C GLN A 86 -3.89 -7.71 -2.90
N ARG A 87 -3.55 -6.99 -1.83
CA ARG A 87 -4.51 -6.24 -1.02
C ARG A 87 -5.31 -5.23 -1.84
N GLU A 88 -4.67 -4.49 -2.74
CA GLU A 88 -5.35 -3.50 -3.57
C GLU A 88 -6.41 -4.16 -4.48
N ARG A 89 -6.09 -5.29 -5.07
CA ARG A 89 -7.05 -6.07 -5.87
C ARG A 89 -8.23 -6.55 -5.02
N PHE A 90 -7.98 -6.98 -3.78
CA PHE A 90 -9.03 -7.35 -2.84
C PHE A 90 -9.95 -6.17 -2.57
N VAL A 91 -9.42 -5.03 -2.15
CA VAL A 91 -10.18 -3.81 -1.85
C VAL A 91 -11.01 -3.38 -3.07
N ASN A 92 -10.39 -3.31 -4.25
CA ASN A 92 -11.09 -2.96 -5.49
C ASN A 92 -12.24 -3.92 -5.81
N SER A 93 -12.03 -5.22 -5.63
CA SER A 93 -13.06 -6.22 -5.91
C SER A 93 -14.24 -6.12 -4.93
N VAL A 94 -13.97 -5.87 -3.65
CA VAL A 94 -15.03 -5.72 -2.65
C VAL A 94 -15.77 -4.40 -2.84
N THR A 95 -15.07 -3.29 -3.03
CA THR A 95 -15.71 -1.97 -3.11
C THR A 95 -16.52 -1.77 -4.38
N ARG A 96 -16.05 -2.27 -5.51
CA ARG A 96 -16.69 -2.08 -6.82
C ARG A 96 -17.55 -3.25 -7.26
N GLY A 97 -17.47 -4.37 -6.55
CA GLY A 97 -18.06 -5.63 -6.99
C GLY A 97 -17.25 -6.28 -8.11
N LYS A 98 -17.51 -7.55 -8.37
CA LYS A 98 -16.86 -8.29 -9.46
C LYS A 98 -17.75 -9.44 -9.94
N ASN A 99 -18.08 -9.46 -11.20
CA ASN A 99 -19.01 -10.44 -11.81
C ASN A 99 -20.36 -10.41 -11.06
N GLN A 100 -20.71 -11.51 -10.38
CA GLN A 100 -21.95 -11.62 -9.59
C GLN A 100 -21.82 -11.10 -8.15
N MET A 101 -20.62 -10.76 -7.70
CA MET A 101 -20.41 -10.16 -6.39
C MET A 101 -20.82 -8.69 -6.42
N PRO A 102 -21.79 -8.26 -5.59
CA PRO A 102 -22.22 -6.87 -5.56
C PRO A 102 -21.15 -5.94 -4.99
N PRO A 103 -21.24 -4.63 -5.27
CA PRO A 103 -20.35 -3.64 -4.66
C PRO A 103 -20.68 -3.43 -3.17
N TRP A 104 -19.66 -3.38 -2.33
CA TRP A 104 -19.75 -3.19 -0.89
C TRP A 104 -19.08 -1.90 -0.41
N GLY A 105 -18.64 -1.03 -1.34
CA GLY A 105 -17.86 0.16 -1.01
C GLY A 105 -18.58 1.15 -0.09
N ASP A 106 -19.90 1.30 -0.24
CA ASP A 106 -20.70 2.17 0.61
C ASP A 106 -21.11 1.51 1.94
N PHE A 107 -20.94 0.20 2.06
CA PHE A 107 -21.32 -0.57 3.23
C PHE A 107 -20.16 -0.71 4.24
N PHE A 108 -18.96 -1.01 3.77
CA PHE A 108 -17.79 -1.19 4.63
C PHE A 108 -16.95 0.07 4.74
N LYS A 109 -16.59 0.43 5.98
CA LYS A 109 -15.57 1.45 6.25
C LYS A 109 -14.17 0.92 5.90
N PRO A 110 -13.18 1.80 5.68
CA PRO A 110 -11.81 1.39 5.36
C PRO A 110 -11.19 0.44 6.40
N ASP A 111 -11.40 0.70 7.68
CA ASP A 111 -10.92 -0.15 8.77
C ASP A 111 -11.55 -1.55 8.75
N GLN A 112 -12.82 -1.66 8.39
CA GLN A 112 -13.50 -2.95 8.24
C GLN A 112 -12.97 -3.75 7.03
N LEU A 113 -12.60 -3.07 5.95
CA LEU A 113 -11.92 -3.70 4.82
C LEU A 113 -10.54 -4.22 5.22
N ASP A 114 -9.83 -3.52 6.10
CA ASP A 114 -8.55 -3.99 6.65
C ASP A 114 -8.71 -5.24 7.52
N MET A 115 -9.76 -5.29 8.35
CA MET A 115 -10.06 -6.49 9.13
C MET A 115 -10.45 -7.67 8.24
N LEU A 116 -11.28 -7.46 7.23
CA LEU A 116 -11.62 -8.48 6.24
C LEU A 116 -10.37 -8.98 5.51
N TRP A 117 -9.49 -8.07 5.12
CA TRP A 117 -8.23 -8.43 4.49
C TRP A 117 -7.34 -9.27 5.41
N ALA A 118 -7.25 -8.91 6.69
CA ALA A 118 -6.51 -9.68 7.68
C ALA A 118 -7.00 -11.13 7.77
N TYR A 119 -8.31 -11.32 7.78
CA TYR A 119 -8.89 -12.66 7.79
C TYR A 119 -8.66 -13.43 6.49
N ILE A 120 -8.86 -12.80 5.33
CA ILE A 120 -8.67 -13.45 4.01
C ILE A 120 -7.22 -13.85 3.79
N SER A 121 -6.26 -13.02 4.19
CA SER A 121 -4.84 -13.27 3.95
C SER A 121 -4.18 -14.19 4.98
N ALA A 122 -4.58 -14.13 6.25
CA ALA A 122 -3.95 -14.85 7.36
C ALA A 122 -4.86 -15.85 8.08
N GLY A 123 -6.19 -15.76 7.88
CA GLY A 123 -7.16 -16.68 8.49
C GLY A 123 -7.12 -18.07 7.85
N GLU A 124 -7.77 -19.03 8.47
CA GLU A 124 -8.06 -20.43 8.07
C GLU A 124 -7.37 -20.97 6.80
N LYS A 125 -6.05 -20.91 6.71
CA LYS A 125 -5.28 -21.48 5.60
C LYS A 125 -4.94 -22.97 5.79
N ASN A 126 -5.49 -23.58 6.84
CA ASN A 126 -5.27 -25.00 7.18
C ASN A 126 -6.40 -25.89 6.66
#